data_21978b554ac49deacf0b2a32ec9f44be
#
_entry.id   21978b554ac49deacf0b2a32ec9f44be
#
_cell.length_a   1.000
_cell.length_b   1.000
_cell.length_c   1.000
_cell.angle_alpha   90.00
_cell.angle_beta   90.00
_cell.angle_gamma   90.00
#
_symmetry.space_group_name_H-M   'P 1'
#
loop_
_entity.id
_entity.type
_entity.pdbx_description
1 polymer ?
#
loop_
_entity_poly.entity_id
_entity_poly.type
_entity_poly.pdbx_seq_one_letter_code
_entity_poly.pdbx_strand_id
1 'polypeptide(L)'
;MNSELTTYHVPVMLAECLDGLNIKPDGVYVDLTFGGGGHSRAILERLGENGHLYSFDQDLDAMKNAFDDERFTFVRSNFRYLKNFLKYYGVEKVDGILADLGVSSHHLDDETRGFSFRFEGQLDMRMNTAAGKTAADVLNEYGEEELANVFYFYGELQQARKLAKAIVKARENEKFDDIAKFMEVVKPFFKHEREKKDLAKVFQALR
;
A
#
# COMPACT_ATOMS: atom_id res chain seq x y z
N MET A 1 -19.88 29.60 5.63
CA MET A 1 -19.55 28.43 4.79
C MET A 1 -18.04 28.27 4.86
N ASN A 2 -17.58 27.50 5.84
CA ASN A 2 -16.14 27.18 5.98
C ASN A 2 -15.84 26.00 5.08
N SER A 3 -15.16 26.23 3.98
CA SER A 3 -14.50 25.18 3.23
C SER A 3 -13.31 24.73 4.05
N GLU A 4 -13.43 23.61 4.75
CA GLU A 4 -12.28 22.86 5.19
C GLU A 4 -11.53 22.41 3.93
N LEU A 5 -10.55 23.19 3.54
CA LEU A 5 -9.49 22.77 2.63
C LEU A 5 -8.73 21.66 3.38
N THR A 6 -9.17 20.43 3.21
CA THR A 6 -8.34 19.28 3.52
C THR A 6 -7.05 19.48 2.73
N THR A 7 -5.94 19.69 3.44
CA THR A 7 -4.61 19.78 2.86
C THR A 7 -4.29 18.41 2.25
N TYR A 8 -4.72 18.21 1.01
CA TYR A 8 -4.34 17.04 0.23
C TYR A 8 -2.83 17.06 0.08
N HIS A 9 -2.20 16.02 0.56
CA HIS A 9 -0.77 15.78 0.41
C HIS A 9 -0.43 15.85 -1.08
N VAL A 10 0.53 16.70 -1.46
CA VAL A 10 1.03 16.75 -2.84
C VAL A 10 1.62 15.38 -3.15
N PRO A 11 1.17 14.70 -4.23
CA PRO A 11 1.71 13.40 -4.59
C PRO A 11 3.21 13.46 -4.84
N VAL A 12 3.91 12.39 -4.47
CA VAL A 12 5.35 12.30 -4.66
C VAL A 12 5.71 12.39 -6.14
N MET A 13 6.72 13.21 -6.47
CA MET A 13 7.23 13.36 -7.86
C MET A 13 6.11 13.66 -8.88
N LEU A 14 5.09 14.43 -8.51
CA LEU A 14 3.92 14.66 -9.37
C LEU A 14 4.31 15.22 -10.75
N ALA A 15 5.18 16.24 -10.78
CA ALA A 15 5.61 16.85 -12.03
C ALA A 15 6.38 15.86 -12.92
N GLU A 16 7.31 15.15 -12.34
CA GLU A 16 8.15 14.16 -13.03
C GLU A 16 7.32 12.98 -13.56
N CYS A 17 6.31 12.53 -12.80
CA CYS A 17 5.38 11.49 -13.25
C CYS A 17 4.56 11.95 -14.46
N LEU A 18 4.03 13.16 -14.42
CA LEU A 18 3.24 13.72 -15.52
C LEU A 18 4.09 13.98 -16.77
N ASP A 19 5.32 14.45 -16.59
CA ASP A 19 6.28 14.65 -17.70
C ASP A 19 6.69 13.31 -18.31
N GLY A 20 6.96 12.31 -17.47
CA GLY A 20 7.30 10.96 -17.93
C GLY A 20 6.17 10.26 -18.68
N LEU A 21 4.91 10.47 -18.27
CA LEU A 21 3.73 9.94 -18.96
C LEU A 21 3.51 10.62 -20.34
N ASN A 22 4.01 11.83 -20.56
CA ASN A 22 3.85 12.60 -21.82
C ASN A 22 2.40 12.58 -22.32
N ILE A 23 1.49 13.06 -21.47
CA ILE A 23 0.05 12.89 -21.62
C ILE A 23 -0.46 13.53 -22.91
N LYS A 24 -1.12 12.72 -23.75
CA LYS A 24 -1.84 13.15 -24.95
C LYS A 24 -3.31 13.41 -24.58
N PRO A 25 -3.94 14.48 -25.12
CA PRO A 25 -5.32 14.81 -24.77
C PRO A 25 -6.33 13.67 -25.03
N ASP A 26 -6.16 12.92 -26.11
CA ASP A 26 -7.06 11.81 -26.51
C ASP A 26 -6.52 10.44 -26.11
N GLY A 27 -5.51 10.38 -25.23
CA GLY A 27 -4.85 9.15 -24.81
C GLY A 27 -5.62 8.41 -23.71
N VAL A 28 -5.31 7.12 -23.57
CA VAL A 28 -5.84 6.25 -22.52
C VAL A 28 -4.73 5.96 -21.50
N TYR A 29 -4.98 6.28 -20.24
CA TYR A 29 -4.02 6.13 -19.15
C TYR A 29 -4.54 5.26 -18.03
N VAL A 30 -3.62 4.71 -17.28
CA VAL A 30 -3.93 3.89 -16.09
C VAL A 30 -3.12 4.38 -14.90
N ASP A 31 -3.80 4.59 -13.77
CA ASP A 31 -3.18 4.74 -12.46
C ASP A 31 -3.46 3.47 -11.64
N LEU A 32 -2.41 2.73 -11.28
CA LEU A 32 -2.53 1.46 -10.54
C LEU A 32 -2.70 1.64 -9.03
N THR A 33 -2.55 2.88 -8.54
CA THR A 33 -2.42 3.25 -7.12
C THR A 33 -3.14 4.54 -6.81
N PHE A 34 -4.47 4.51 -6.99
CA PHE A 34 -5.32 5.71 -6.91
C PHE A 34 -5.19 6.47 -5.58
N GLY A 35 -5.29 5.76 -4.44
CA GLY A 35 -5.16 6.32 -3.10
C GLY A 35 -6.05 7.55 -2.86
N GLY A 36 -5.41 8.71 -2.62
CA GLY A 36 -6.10 10.00 -2.48
C GLY A 36 -6.49 10.68 -3.80
N GLY A 37 -6.18 10.07 -4.94
CA GLY A 37 -6.52 10.57 -6.28
C GLY A 37 -5.66 11.73 -6.80
N GLY A 38 -4.56 12.06 -6.13
CA GLY A 38 -3.76 13.23 -6.50
C GLY A 38 -3.10 13.13 -7.88
N HIS A 39 -2.42 12.02 -8.17
CA HIS A 39 -1.86 11.75 -9.50
C HIS A 39 -2.97 11.63 -10.56
N SER A 40 -4.02 10.88 -10.25
CA SER A 40 -5.16 10.68 -11.15
C SER A 40 -5.85 12.00 -11.51
N ARG A 41 -6.04 12.92 -10.56
CA ARG A 41 -6.59 14.24 -10.82
C ARG A 41 -5.72 15.04 -11.79
N ALA A 42 -4.42 15.06 -11.56
CA ALA A 42 -3.47 15.79 -12.40
C ALA A 42 -3.33 15.19 -13.81
N ILE A 43 -3.52 13.89 -13.97
CA ILE A 43 -3.62 13.23 -15.29
C ILE A 43 -4.93 13.68 -15.97
N LEU A 44 -6.06 13.61 -15.26
CA LEU A 44 -7.38 13.94 -15.79
C LEU A 44 -7.47 15.41 -16.25
N GLU A 45 -6.82 16.34 -15.56
CA GLU A 45 -6.72 17.76 -15.93
C GLU A 45 -5.99 17.99 -17.26
N ARG A 46 -5.14 17.04 -17.69
CA ARG A 46 -4.40 17.10 -18.96
C ARG A 46 -5.09 16.35 -20.10
N LEU A 47 -6.12 15.58 -19.80
CA LEU A 47 -6.91 14.86 -20.81
C LEU A 47 -7.95 15.78 -21.44
N GLY A 48 -8.16 15.60 -22.76
CA GLY A 48 -9.25 16.17 -23.52
C GLY A 48 -10.54 15.35 -23.38
N GLU A 49 -11.57 15.73 -24.13
CA GLU A 49 -12.90 15.09 -24.10
C GLU A 49 -12.87 13.61 -24.53
N ASN A 50 -11.94 13.24 -25.42
CA ASN A 50 -11.81 11.85 -25.92
C ASN A 50 -10.81 11.00 -25.14
N GLY A 51 -10.07 11.59 -24.19
CA GLY A 51 -9.12 10.88 -23.35
C GLY A 51 -9.83 10.10 -22.23
N HIS A 52 -9.18 9.05 -21.70
CA HIS A 52 -9.75 8.29 -20.58
C HIS A 52 -8.71 7.84 -19.58
N LEU A 53 -9.08 7.86 -18.31
CA LEU A 53 -8.26 7.41 -17.19
C LEU A 53 -8.95 6.27 -16.42
N TYR A 54 -8.28 5.13 -16.33
CA TYR A 54 -8.66 4.02 -15.45
C TYR A 54 -7.79 4.02 -14.20
N SER A 55 -8.38 4.16 -13.02
CA SER A 55 -7.62 4.17 -11.77
C SER A 55 -8.00 3.01 -10.87
N PHE A 56 -6.98 2.28 -10.42
CA PHE A 56 -7.13 1.09 -9.61
C PHE A 56 -6.79 1.37 -8.15
N ASP A 57 -7.58 0.85 -7.26
CA ASP A 57 -7.21 0.63 -5.88
C ASP A 57 -8.00 -0.53 -5.28
N GLN A 58 -7.39 -1.24 -4.35
CA GLN A 58 -8.06 -2.32 -3.63
C GLN A 58 -8.59 -1.86 -2.26
N ASP A 59 -8.15 -0.69 -1.78
CA ASP A 59 -8.61 -0.12 -0.53
C ASP A 59 -10.00 0.51 -0.68
N LEU A 60 -10.89 0.21 0.28
CA LEU A 60 -12.22 0.81 0.33
C LEU A 60 -12.18 2.32 0.58
N ASP A 61 -11.19 2.80 1.33
CA ASP A 61 -11.08 4.21 1.63
C ASP A 61 -10.70 5.03 0.39
N ALA A 62 -9.93 4.47 -0.52
CA ALA A 62 -9.60 5.12 -1.79
C ALA A 62 -10.84 5.42 -2.63
N MET A 63 -11.85 4.55 -2.61
CA MET A 63 -13.09 4.73 -3.37
C MET A 63 -13.83 6.03 -3.02
N LYS A 64 -13.71 6.52 -1.78
CA LYS A 64 -14.33 7.77 -1.32
C LYS A 64 -13.79 9.01 -2.04
N ASN A 65 -12.60 8.90 -2.67
CA ASN A 65 -11.93 9.97 -3.38
C ASN A 65 -12.20 9.95 -4.89
N ALA A 66 -13.00 8.99 -5.39
CA ALA A 66 -13.30 8.85 -6.82
C ALA A 66 -13.99 10.10 -7.38
N PHE A 67 -13.72 10.42 -8.65
CA PHE A 67 -14.22 11.59 -9.33
C PHE A 67 -15.53 11.28 -10.05
N ASP A 68 -16.39 12.28 -10.14
CA ASP A 68 -17.54 12.28 -11.03
C ASP A 68 -17.14 13.00 -12.35
N ASP A 69 -16.56 12.23 -13.28
CA ASP A 69 -16.10 12.70 -14.59
C ASP A 69 -16.25 11.54 -15.61
N GLU A 70 -16.86 11.82 -16.75
CA GLU A 70 -17.12 10.79 -17.79
C GLU A 70 -15.83 10.19 -18.37
N ARG A 71 -14.70 10.89 -18.26
CA ARG A 71 -13.37 10.44 -18.70
C ARG A 71 -12.65 9.60 -17.65
N PHE A 72 -13.31 9.32 -16.51
CA PHE A 72 -12.70 8.63 -15.38
C PHE A 72 -13.45 7.36 -15.03
N THR A 73 -12.70 6.28 -14.83
CA THR A 73 -13.24 5.00 -14.32
C THR A 73 -12.45 4.53 -13.13
N PHE A 74 -13.08 4.52 -11.96
CA PHE A 74 -12.47 3.89 -10.77
C PHE A 74 -12.73 2.37 -10.78
N VAL A 75 -11.67 1.59 -10.64
CA VAL A 75 -11.72 0.12 -10.60
C VAL A 75 -11.29 -0.36 -9.22
N ARG A 76 -12.26 -0.74 -8.38
CA ARG A 76 -11.99 -1.32 -7.08
C ARG A 76 -11.45 -2.75 -7.21
N SER A 77 -10.16 -2.87 -7.47
CA SER A 77 -9.50 -4.17 -7.62
C SER A 77 -8.00 -4.07 -7.41
N ASN A 78 -7.39 -5.21 -7.13
CA ASN A 78 -5.94 -5.32 -7.20
C ASN A 78 -5.49 -5.20 -8.67
N PHE A 79 -4.49 -4.36 -8.94
CA PHE A 79 -3.96 -4.10 -10.27
C PHE A 79 -3.37 -5.34 -10.96
N ARG A 80 -3.12 -6.43 -10.24
CA ARG A 80 -2.78 -7.74 -10.84
C ARG A 80 -3.80 -8.19 -11.89
N TYR A 81 -5.03 -7.71 -11.79
CA TYR A 81 -6.11 -8.00 -12.73
C TYR A 81 -6.29 -6.93 -13.82
N LEU A 82 -5.33 -6.01 -13.97
CA LEU A 82 -5.36 -4.92 -14.95
C LEU A 82 -5.81 -5.40 -16.35
N LYS A 83 -5.17 -6.43 -16.89
CA LYS A 83 -5.51 -6.95 -18.22
C LYS A 83 -6.94 -7.42 -18.35
N ASN A 84 -7.50 -8.03 -17.29
CA ASN A 84 -8.87 -8.51 -17.27
C ASN A 84 -9.87 -7.35 -17.34
N PHE A 85 -9.62 -6.30 -16.55
CA PHE A 85 -10.48 -5.12 -16.53
C PHE A 85 -10.37 -4.30 -17.83
N LEU A 86 -9.17 -4.07 -18.35
CA LEU A 86 -9.02 -3.38 -19.64
C LEU A 86 -9.74 -4.12 -20.76
N LYS A 87 -9.65 -5.46 -20.80
CA LYS A 87 -10.40 -6.27 -21.75
C LYS A 87 -11.92 -6.14 -21.54
N TYR A 88 -12.38 -6.11 -20.30
CA TYR A 88 -13.80 -5.92 -19.97
C TYR A 88 -14.33 -4.57 -20.49
N TYR A 89 -13.52 -3.51 -20.39
CA TYR A 89 -13.85 -2.18 -20.90
C TYR A 89 -13.58 -2.00 -22.41
N GLY A 90 -13.14 -3.05 -23.11
CA GLY A 90 -12.84 -2.98 -24.55
C GLY A 90 -11.55 -2.22 -24.89
N VAL A 91 -10.66 -2.04 -23.91
CA VAL A 91 -9.39 -1.32 -24.08
C VAL A 91 -8.30 -2.30 -24.49
N GLU A 92 -7.80 -2.18 -25.70
CA GLU A 92 -6.72 -3.03 -26.24
C GLU A 92 -5.32 -2.47 -25.94
N LYS A 93 -5.19 -1.14 -25.86
CA LYS A 93 -3.92 -0.45 -25.66
C LYS A 93 -4.10 0.75 -24.75
N VAL A 94 -3.06 1.06 -23.97
CA VAL A 94 -2.97 2.28 -23.16
C VAL A 94 -1.72 3.06 -23.56
N ASP A 95 -1.77 4.39 -23.45
CA ASP A 95 -0.66 5.28 -23.78
C ASP A 95 0.35 5.38 -22.63
N GLY A 96 -0.11 5.20 -21.39
CA GLY A 96 0.77 5.20 -20.22
C GLY A 96 0.16 4.56 -19.00
N ILE A 97 1.04 4.10 -18.11
CA ILE A 97 0.67 3.48 -16.83
C ILE A 97 1.51 4.13 -15.73
N LEU A 98 0.85 4.59 -14.68
CA LEU A 98 1.48 5.07 -13.45
C LEU A 98 1.32 4.01 -12.35
N ALA A 99 2.36 3.84 -11.54
CA ALA A 99 2.32 3.00 -10.35
C ALA A 99 3.16 3.63 -9.23
N ASP A 100 2.52 4.21 -8.24
CA ASP A 100 3.16 4.68 -7.00
C ASP A 100 3.06 3.59 -5.93
N LEU A 101 4.02 2.63 -6.01
CA LEU A 101 3.96 1.40 -5.22
C LEU A 101 4.43 1.66 -3.78
N GLY A 102 3.56 1.38 -2.83
CA GLY A 102 3.89 1.49 -1.42
C GLY A 102 2.67 1.67 -0.54
N VAL A 103 2.90 2.25 0.64
CA VAL A 103 1.85 2.66 1.59
C VAL A 103 1.75 4.18 1.59
N SER A 104 0.54 4.70 1.60
CA SER A 104 0.30 6.13 1.71
C SER A 104 0.54 6.63 3.14
N SER A 105 0.74 7.95 3.31
CA SER A 105 0.76 8.58 4.63
C SER A 105 -0.53 8.29 5.40
N HIS A 106 -1.69 8.26 4.70
CA HIS A 106 -2.97 7.89 5.28
C HIS A 106 -2.93 6.52 5.99
N HIS A 107 -2.37 5.49 5.33
CA HIS A 107 -2.22 4.16 5.95
C HIS A 107 -1.29 4.18 7.16
N LEU A 108 -0.21 5.00 7.13
CA LEU A 108 0.74 5.09 8.23
C LEU A 108 0.21 5.90 9.42
N ASP A 109 -0.75 6.77 9.20
CA ASP A 109 -1.34 7.65 10.21
C ASP A 109 -2.66 7.09 10.77
N ASP A 110 -3.23 6.06 10.13
CA ASP A 110 -4.39 5.33 10.65
C ASP A 110 -3.96 4.25 11.65
N GLU A 111 -4.21 4.52 12.94
CA GLU A 111 -3.86 3.60 14.04
C GLU A 111 -4.62 2.26 13.97
N THR A 112 -5.80 2.24 13.32
CA THR A 112 -6.65 1.03 13.25
C THR A 112 -6.17 0.01 12.22
N ARG A 113 -5.32 0.42 11.27
CA ARG A 113 -4.86 -0.39 10.14
C ARG A 113 -3.56 -1.16 10.42
N GLY A 114 -2.85 -0.83 11.49
CA GLY A 114 -1.65 -1.55 11.91
C GLY A 114 -0.39 -1.37 11.06
N PHE A 115 -0.36 -0.44 10.10
CA PHE A 115 0.79 -0.23 9.21
C PHE A 115 2.01 0.42 9.88
N SER A 116 1.82 1.03 11.05
CA SER A 116 2.85 1.78 11.75
C SER A 116 3.06 1.28 13.18
N PHE A 117 4.32 1.11 13.57
CA PHE A 117 4.70 0.81 14.96
C PHE A 117 4.67 2.04 15.89
N ARG A 118 4.19 3.20 15.41
CA ARG A 118 3.97 4.40 16.22
C ARG A 118 2.74 4.32 17.12
N PHE A 119 1.83 3.44 16.76
CA PHE A 119 0.53 3.27 17.42
C PHE A 119 0.43 1.89 18.05
N GLU A 120 -0.40 1.77 19.08
CA GLU A 120 -0.86 0.50 19.63
C GLU A 120 -2.16 0.12 18.90
N GLY A 121 -2.22 -1.07 18.34
CA GLY A 121 -3.39 -1.49 17.57
C GLY A 121 -3.23 -2.90 17.02
N GLN A 122 -4.21 -3.34 16.25
CA GLN A 122 -4.22 -4.67 15.66
C GLN A 122 -3.15 -4.83 14.57
N LEU A 123 -2.59 -6.02 14.45
CA LEU A 123 -1.64 -6.39 13.40
C LEU A 123 -2.38 -6.80 12.12
N ASP A 124 -3.12 -5.88 11.49
CA ASP A 124 -3.82 -6.16 10.24
C ASP A 124 -2.91 -6.00 9.01
N MET A 125 -2.49 -4.79 8.69
CA MET A 125 -1.62 -4.39 7.57
C MET A 125 -2.14 -4.74 6.16
N ARG A 126 -3.41 -5.13 6.00
CA ARG A 126 -4.00 -5.41 4.69
C ARG A 126 -4.45 -4.13 4.00
N MET A 127 -4.08 -3.94 2.73
CA MET A 127 -4.69 -2.89 1.89
C MET A 127 -6.17 -3.19 1.63
N ASN A 128 -6.49 -4.44 1.30
CA ASN A 128 -7.87 -4.91 1.18
C ASN A 128 -8.29 -5.61 2.47
N THR A 129 -8.99 -4.93 3.34
CA THR A 129 -9.47 -5.46 4.63
C THR A 129 -10.50 -6.58 4.50
N ALA A 130 -11.13 -6.73 3.31
CA ALA A 130 -12.12 -7.78 3.06
C ALA A 130 -11.50 -9.12 2.65
N ALA A 131 -10.20 -9.19 2.38
CA ALA A 131 -9.56 -10.41 1.88
C ALA A 131 -8.07 -10.48 2.23
N GLY A 132 -7.54 -11.69 2.20
CA GLY A 132 -6.13 -11.96 2.48
C GLY A 132 -5.84 -12.21 3.96
N LYS A 133 -4.60 -12.62 4.24
CA LYS A 133 -4.10 -12.82 5.59
C LYS A 133 -3.69 -11.48 6.21
N THR A 134 -3.98 -11.32 7.49
CA THR A 134 -3.45 -10.23 8.30
C THR A 134 -1.98 -10.44 8.63
N ALA A 135 -1.29 -9.39 9.07
CA ALA A 135 0.06 -9.53 9.63
C ALA A 135 0.06 -10.48 10.84
N ALA A 136 -0.98 -10.45 11.66
CA ALA A 136 -1.17 -11.38 12.77
C ALA A 136 -1.25 -12.85 12.28
N ASP A 137 -1.99 -13.13 11.22
CA ASP A 137 -2.07 -14.48 10.64
C ASP A 137 -0.70 -14.96 10.15
N VAL A 138 0.05 -14.09 9.46
CA VAL A 138 1.40 -14.40 8.98
C VAL A 138 2.32 -14.75 10.16
N LEU A 139 2.33 -13.95 11.22
CA LEU A 139 3.17 -14.17 12.39
C LEU A 139 2.79 -15.45 13.16
N ASN A 140 1.50 -15.75 13.24
CA ASN A 140 0.99 -16.88 14.03
C ASN A 140 0.99 -18.22 13.27
N GLU A 141 0.86 -18.20 11.93
CA GLU A 141 0.64 -19.42 11.14
C GLU A 141 1.87 -19.88 10.34
N TYR A 142 2.71 -18.94 9.85
CA TYR A 142 3.85 -19.29 9.00
C TYR A 142 4.91 -20.08 9.78
N GLY A 143 5.55 -21.05 9.10
CA GLY A 143 6.69 -21.76 9.64
C GLY A 143 7.92 -20.85 9.83
N GLU A 144 8.90 -21.34 10.62
CA GLU A 144 10.13 -20.56 10.90
C GLU A 144 10.87 -20.17 9.60
N GLU A 145 10.95 -21.10 8.65
CA GLU A 145 11.62 -20.85 7.36
C GLU A 145 10.85 -19.86 6.50
N GLU A 146 9.52 -19.96 6.44
CA GLU A 146 8.66 -19.02 5.71
C GLU A 146 8.78 -17.61 6.27
N LEU A 147 8.72 -17.45 7.60
CA LEU A 147 8.92 -16.15 8.26
C LEU A 147 10.33 -15.60 8.00
N ALA A 148 11.36 -16.46 8.06
CA ALA A 148 12.72 -16.04 7.76
C ALA A 148 12.84 -15.51 6.32
N ASN A 149 12.18 -16.17 5.37
CA ASN A 149 12.14 -15.74 3.98
C ASN A 149 11.39 -14.42 3.81
N VAL A 150 10.25 -14.23 4.49
CA VAL A 150 9.50 -12.95 4.50
C VAL A 150 10.40 -11.81 4.97
N PHE A 151 11.05 -11.96 6.12
CA PHE A 151 11.92 -10.91 6.67
C PHE A 151 13.19 -10.69 5.87
N TYR A 152 13.72 -11.72 5.22
CA TYR A 152 14.93 -11.60 4.39
C TYR A 152 14.65 -10.92 3.05
N PHE A 153 13.64 -11.41 2.29
CA PHE A 153 13.40 -10.93 0.95
C PHE A 153 12.65 -9.59 0.91
N TYR A 154 11.69 -9.38 1.81
CA TYR A 154 10.86 -8.17 1.79
C TYR A 154 11.31 -7.12 2.82
N GLY A 155 11.96 -7.54 3.90
CA GLY A 155 12.51 -6.64 4.92
C GLY A 155 14.01 -6.38 4.77
N GLU A 156 14.72 -7.11 3.91
CA GLU A 156 16.20 -7.03 3.77
C GLU A 156 16.93 -7.16 5.12
N LEU A 157 16.40 -7.98 6.02
CA LEU A 157 16.94 -8.15 7.35
C LEU A 157 18.01 -9.25 7.39
N GLN A 158 19.25 -8.89 7.71
CA GLN A 158 20.35 -9.87 7.82
C GLN A 158 20.12 -10.90 8.91
N GLN A 159 19.42 -10.55 9.97
CA GLN A 159 19.12 -11.45 11.10
C GLN A 159 17.74 -12.12 11.02
N ALA A 160 17.15 -12.19 9.82
CA ALA A 160 15.82 -12.73 9.55
C ALA A 160 15.56 -14.10 10.20
N ARG A 161 16.52 -15.03 10.12
CA ARG A 161 16.41 -16.37 10.74
C ARG A 161 16.31 -16.32 12.26
N LYS A 162 17.12 -15.45 12.90
CA LYS A 162 17.09 -15.30 14.38
C LYS A 162 15.76 -14.68 14.82
N LEU A 163 15.27 -13.70 14.07
CA LEU A 163 14.00 -13.04 14.31
C LEU A 163 12.83 -14.02 14.15
N ALA A 164 12.78 -14.78 13.05
CA ALA A 164 11.77 -15.79 12.80
C ALA A 164 11.70 -16.84 13.93
N LYS A 165 12.86 -17.36 14.35
CA LYS A 165 12.96 -18.30 15.46
C LYS A 165 12.40 -17.75 16.77
N ALA A 166 12.69 -16.48 17.08
CA ALA A 166 12.19 -15.82 18.29
C ALA A 166 10.67 -15.64 18.24
N ILE A 167 10.12 -15.26 17.07
CA ILE A 167 8.68 -15.12 16.86
C ILE A 167 7.97 -16.46 17.02
N VAL A 168 8.47 -17.53 16.38
CA VAL A 168 7.89 -18.88 16.50
C VAL A 168 7.88 -19.34 17.94
N LYS A 169 8.97 -19.12 18.67
CA LYS A 169 9.05 -19.49 20.10
C LYS A 169 8.09 -18.64 20.96
N ALA A 170 7.96 -17.36 20.70
CA ALA A 170 7.10 -16.48 21.49
C ALA A 170 5.62 -16.82 21.34
N ARG A 171 5.16 -17.13 20.10
CA ARG A 171 3.75 -17.47 19.83
C ARG A 171 3.29 -18.80 20.44
N GLU A 172 4.22 -19.67 20.86
CA GLU A 172 3.89 -20.90 21.61
C GLU A 172 3.28 -20.57 22.98
N ASN A 173 3.67 -19.44 23.57
CA ASN A 173 3.13 -18.97 24.85
C ASN A 173 1.90 -18.08 24.66
N GLU A 174 1.96 -17.12 23.73
CA GLU A 174 0.89 -16.19 23.46
C GLU A 174 0.92 -15.75 22.00
N LYS A 175 -0.26 -15.75 21.34
CA LYS A 175 -0.41 -15.33 19.95
C LYS A 175 -0.21 -13.81 19.80
N PHE A 176 0.30 -13.42 18.64
CA PHE A 176 0.38 -12.02 18.25
C PHE A 176 -0.97 -11.58 17.70
N ASP A 177 -1.62 -10.65 18.37
CA ASP A 177 -2.88 -10.01 17.96
C ASP A 177 -2.74 -8.49 17.85
N ASP A 178 -1.77 -7.93 18.57
CA ASP A 178 -1.49 -6.50 18.58
C ASP A 178 -0.01 -6.15 18.34
N ILE A 179 0.21 -4.87 18.03
CA ILE A 179 1.55 -4.34 17.75
C ILE A 179 2.43 -4.38 19.00
N ALA A 180 1.89 -4.12 20.18
CA ALA A 180 2.68 -4.02 21.41
C ALA A 180 3.38 -5.35 21.71
N LYS A 181 2.64 -6.46 21.70
CA LYS A 181 3.20 -7.81 21.91
C LYS A 181 4.27 -8.16 20.87
N PHE A 182 4.01 -7.84 19.61
CA PHE A 182 4.99 -8.06 18.55
C PHE A 182 6.26 -7.26 18.77
N MET A 183 6.13 -5.99 19.16
CA MET A 183 7.26 -5.10 19.44
C MET A 183 8.13 -5.58 20.62
N GLU A 184 7.54 -6.18 21.66
CA GLU A 184 8.29 -6.77 22.77
C GLU A 184 9.28 -7.84 22.30
N VAL A 185 8.90 -8.64 21.31
CA VAL A 185 9.74 -9.70 20.76
C VAL A 185 10.79 -9.19 19.79
N VAL A 186 10.43 -8.20 18.92
CA VAL A 186 11.33 -7.79 17.84
C VAL A 186 12.31 -6.68 18.24
N LYS A 187 11.91 -5.78 19.12
CA LYS A 187 12.71 -4.63 19.55
C LYS A 187 14.11 -4.99 20.09
N PRO A 188 14.28 -6.06 20.91
CA PRO A 188 15.58 -6.47 21.42
C PRO A 188 16.62 -6.88 20.36
N PHE A 189 16.19 -7.15 19.12
CA PHE A 189 17.08 -7.50 18.02
C PHE A 189 17.80 -6.30 17.42
N PHE A 190 17.34 -5.09 17.69
CA PHE A 190 17.83 -3.88 17.03
C PHE A 190 18.53 -2.94 18.01
N LYS A 191 19.65 -2.36 17.55
CA LYS A 191 20.41 -1.39 18.34
C LYS A 191 19.72 -0.03 18.32
N HIS A 192 19.78 0.69 19.41
CA HIS A 192 19.11 1.98 19.61
C HIS A 192 19.32 2.98 18.46
N GLU A 193 20.53 3.06 17.92
CA GLU A 193 20.89 3.99 16.83
C GLU A 193 20.16 3.70 15.50
N ARG A 194 19.81 2.43 15.23
CA ARG A 194 19.18 1.99 13.99
C ARG A 194 17.78 1.41 14.18
N GLU A 195 17.32 1.36 15.43
CA GLU A 195 16.08 0.69 15.82
C GLU A 195 14.90 1.09 14.94
N LYS A 196 14.63 2.38 14.79
CA LYS A 196 13.49 2.86 13.97
C LYS A 196 13.58 2.41 12.51
N LYS A 197 14.79 2.44 11.92
CA LYS A 197 15.00 2.02 10.54
C LYS A 197 14.80 0.51 10.37
N ASP A 198 15.31 -0.26 11.30
CA ASP A 198 15.22 -1.72 11.23
C ASP A 198 13.79 -2.20 11.55
N LEU A 199 13.09 -1.55 12.49
CA LEU A 199 11.66 -1.78 12.74
C LEU A 199 10.80 -1.42 11.52
N ALA A 200 11.10 -0.33 10.82
CA ALA A 200 10.41 0.00 9.57
C ALA A 200 10.54 -1.12 8.53
N LYS A 201 11.71 -1.76 8.44
CA LYS A 201 11.94 -2.92 7.56
C LYS A 201 11.17 -4.16 8.00
N VAL A 202 11.04 -4.40 9.32
CA VAL A 202 10.20 -5.49 9.85
C VAL A 202 8.75 -5.30 9.43
N PHE A 203 8.21 -4.10 9.61
CA PHE A 203 6.84 -3.78 9.20
C PHE A 203 6.68 -3.80 7.68
N GLN A 204 7.66 -3.33 6.92
CA GLN A 204 7.68 -3.43 5.46
C GLN A 204 7.60 -4.88 4.98
N ALA A 205 8.24 -5.82 5.66
CA ALA A 205 8.23 -7.22 5.27
C ALA A 205 6.86 -7.89 5.44
N LEU A 206 6.03 -7.40 6.35
CA LEU A 206 4.72 -7.97 6.69
C LEU A 206 3.56 -7.38 5.88
N ARG A 207 3.78 -6.24 5.22
CA ARG A 207 2.77 -5.52 4.43
C ARG A 207 2.42 -6.20 3.12
#